data_86d766d463efada34af9c8bb4db9b013
#
_entry.id   86d766d463efada34af9c8bb4db9b013
#
_cell.length_a   1.000
_cell.length_b   1.000
_cell.length_c   1.000
_cell.angle_alpha   90.00
_cell.angle_beta   90.00
_cell.angle_gamma   90.00
#
_symmetry.space_group_name_H-M   'P 1'
#
loop_
_entity.id
_entity.type
_entity.pdbx_description
1 polymer ?
#
loop_
_entity_poly.entity_id
_entity_poly.type
_entity_poly.pdbx_seq_one_letter_code
_entity_poly.pdbx_strand_id
1 'polypeptide(L)'
;MSDEPSVFADTEEGDTAVTQGRTITEADVTNFAGVSGDFNHLHTDAEHMGESMFGERIAHGMLVVSAATGLLWQARSPEEREAVVAFYGIDDLRFRQPTYVGDTIRVETEVLETRSKDEGPGNGTVRTAVEVRNQRDQAVVSCEMTTLLR
;
A
#
# COMPACT_ATOMS: atom_id res chain seq x y z
N MET A 1 14.51 -2.20 -33.03
CA MET A 1 14.70 -1.79 -31.61
C MET A 1 14.10 -0.42 -31.47
N SER A 2 12.98 -0.32 -30.78
CA SER A 2 12.39 0.96 -30.47
C SER A 2 13.09 1.56 -29.27
N ASP A 3 13.74 2.70 -29.46
CA ASP A 3 14.23 3.56 -28.38
C ASP A 3 13.06 4.31 -27.72
N GLU A 4 11.93 3.64 -27.54
CA GLU A 4 10.82 4.26 -26.82
C GLU A 4 11.14 4.34 -25.34
N PRO A 5 10.94 5.49 -24.71
CA PRO A 5 11.13 5.63 -23.28
C PRO A 5 10.25 4.62 -22.54
N SER A 6 10.86 3.87 -21.64
CA SER A 6 10.18 2.82 -20.88
C SER A 6 10.30 3.15 -19.40
N VAL A 7 9.17 3.23 -18.71
CA VAL A 7 9.15 3.44 -17.26
C VAL A 7 9.92 2.34 -16.54
N PHE A 8 9.81 1.11 -17.02
CA PHE A 8 10.60 0.01 -16.47
C PHE A 8 12.10 0.25 -16.64
N ALA A 9 12.54 0.66 -17.83
CA ALA A 9 13.96 0.92 -18.12
C ALA A 9 14.54 2.07 -17.28
N ASP A 10 13.70 3.04 -16.94
CA ASP A 10 14.08 4.21 -16.13
C ASP A 10 14.03 3.94 -14.62
N THR A 11 13.49 2.79 -14.20
CA THR A 11 13.40 2.42 -12.78
C THR A 11 14.71 1.75 -12.34
N GLU A 12 15.29 2.26 -11.26
CA GLU A 12 16.55 1.78 -10.71
C GLU A 12 16.40 1.26 -9.29
N GLU A 13 17.19 0.23 -8.95
CA GLU A 13 17.31 -0.22 -7.57
C GLU A 13 17.79 0.91 -6.68
N GLY A 14 17.16 1.06 -5.51
CA GLY A 14 17.45 2.14 -4.58
C GLY A 14 16.60 3.39 -4.79
N ASP A 15 15.81 3.48 -5.86
CA ASP A 15 14.85 4.58 -6.04
C ASP A 15 13.87 4.61 -4.88
N THR A 16 13.68 5.79 -4.30
CA THR A 16 12.79 5.99 -3.16
C THR A 16 11.67 6.98 -3.48
N ALA A 17 10.55 6.82 -2.82
CA ALA A 17 9.42 7.74 -2.91
C ALA A 17 8.64 7.80 -1.61
N VAL A 18 7.96 8.92 -1.39
CA VAL A 18 7.05 9.13 -0.27
C VAL A 18 5.75 9.69 -0.84
N THR A 19 4.62 9.12 -0.42
CA THR A 19 3.30 9.60 -0.87
C THR A 19 2.81 10.76 -0.02
N GLN A 20 1.73 11.39 -0.47
CA GLN A 20 0.93 12.26 0.39
C GLN A 20 0.29 11.47 1.54
N GLY A 21 -0.18 12.18 2.56
CA GLY A 21 -0.93 11.59 3.67
C GLY A 21 -2.40 11.39 3.35
N ARG A 22 -3.00 10.40 4.02
CA ARG A 22 -4.45 10.16 4.00
C ARG A 22 -4.93 9.81 5.39
N THR A 23 -5.95 10.50 5.89
CA THR A 23 -6.58 10.17 7.17
C THR A 23 -7.57 9.01 6.98
N ILE A 24 -7.45 7.99 7.83
CA ILE A 24 -8.39 6.88 7.90
C ILE A 24 -9.61 7.33 8.69
N THR A 25 -10.78 7.27 8.07
CA THR A 25 -12.03 7.78 8.63
C THR A 25 -12.97 6.68 9.08
N GLU A 26 -13.98 7.04 9.85
CA GLU A 26 -15.09 6.13 10.21
C GLU A 26 -15.78 5.59 8.95
N ALA A 27 -15.96 6.42 7.93
CA ALA A 27 -16.54 6.01 6.65
C ALA A 27 -15.69 4.93 5.97
N ASP A 28 -14.36 5.06 6.02
CA ASP A 28 -13.45 4.04 5.45
C ASP A 28 -13.66 2.68 6.12
N VAL A 29 -13.73 2.66 7.45
CA VAL A 29 -13.95 1.42 8.21
C VAL A 29 -15.31 0.80 7.87
N THR A 30 -16.36 1.59 7.84
CA THR A 30 -17.71 1.14 7.51
C THR A 30 -17.79 0.58 6.08
N ASN A 31 -17.23 1.29 5.12
CA ASN A 31 -17.22 0.88 3.72
C ASN A 31 -16.41 -0.41 3.52
N PHE A 32 -15.27 -0.51 4.17
CA PHE A 32 -14.43 -1.70 4.07
C PHE A 32 -15.07 -2.92 4.73
N ALA A 33 -15.70 -2.74 5.88
CA ALA A 33 -16.49 -3.80 6.51
C ALA A 33 -17.60 -4.31 5.58
N GLY A 34 -18.27 -3.39 4.88
CA GLY A 34 -19.31 -3.74 3.90
C GLY A 34 -18.77 -4.51 2.71
N VAL A 35 -17.61 -4.14 2.18
CA VAL A 35 -16.98 -4.81 1.04
C VAL A 35 -16.44 -6.19 1.42
N SER A 36 -15.76 -6.28 2.56
CA SER A 36 -15.09 -7.50 3.01
C SER A 36 -16.01 -8.49 3.73
N GLY A 37 -17.09 -8.00 4.32
CA GLY A 37 -17.92 -8.77 5.25
C GLY A 37 -17.30 -8.94 6.64
N ASP A 38 -16.17 -8.29 6.91
CA ASP A 38 -15.46 -8.38 8.18
C ASP A 38 -15.98 -7.32 9.17
N PHE A 39 -17.02 -7.71 9.92
CA PHE A 39 -17.66 -6.90 10.95
C PHE A 39 -17.22 -7.36 12.37
N ASN A 40 -16.03 -7.87 12.52
CA ASN A 40 -15.59 -8.34 13.84
C ASN A 40 -15.51 -7.18 14.87
N HIS A 41 -15.50 -7.52 16.15
CA HIS A 41 -15.57 -6.54 17.23
C HIS A 41 -14.40 -5.54 17.26
N LEU A 42 -13.23 -5.90 16.76
CA LEU A 42 -12.07 -5.02 16.69
C LEU A 42 -12.38 -3.71 15.94
N HIS A 43 -13.28 -3.77 14.97
CA HIS A 43 -13.59 -2.65 14.08
C HIS A 43 -14.96 -2.02 14.35
N THR A 44 -15.86 -2.77 14.97
CA THR A 44 -17.28 -2.41 15.02
C THR A 44 -17.86 -2.23 16.42
N ASP A 45 -17.22 -2.74 17.46
CA ASP A 45 -17.71 -2.70 18.84
C ASP A 45 -16.88 -1.75 19.70
N ALA A 46 -17.29 -0.48 19.74
CA ALA A 46 -16.59 0.55 20.48
C ALA A 46 -16.57 0.29 22.00
N GLU A 47 -17.66 -0.26 22.54
CA GLU A 47 -17.77 -0.57 23.97
C GLU A 47 -16.79 -1.66 24.38
N HIS A 48 -16.79 -2.77 23.64
CA HIS A 48 -15.87 -3.87 23.87
C HIS A 48 -14.41 -3.42 23.72
N MET A 49 -14.11 -2.66 22.69
CA MET A 49 -12.74 -2.19 22.42
C MET A 49 -12.26 -1.13 23.38
N GLY A 50 -13.16 -0.36 23.99
CA GLY A 50 -12.81 0.61 25.02
C GLY A 50 -12.17 -0.05 26.25
N GLU A 51 -12.50 -1.30 26.53
CA GLU A 51 -11.95 -2.10 27.64
C GLU A 51 -10.77 -2.97 27.21
N SER A 52 -10.39 -2.95 25.93
CA SER A 52 -9.30 -3.75 25.40
C SER A 52 -7.94 -3.10 25.60
N MET A 53 -6.89 -3.86 25.32
CA MET A 53 -5.51 -3.36 25.31
C MET A 53 -5.29 -2.22 24.32
N PHE A 54 -6.15 -2.09 23.28
CA PHE A 54 -6.06 -1.01 22.28
C PHE A 54 -6.76 0.27 22.73
N GLY A 55 -7.72 0.18 23.66
CA GLY A 55 -8.45 1.32 24.22
C GLY A 55 -9.56 1.88 23.33
N GLU A 56 -9.57 1.57 22.04
CA GLU A 56 -10.57 2.00 21.07
C GLU A 56 -10.56 1.04 19.86
N ARG A 57 -11.56 1.21 18.97
CA ARG A 57 -11.59 0.41 17.75
C ARG A 57 -10.38 0.70 16.87
N ILE A 58 -9.90 -0.34 16.22
CA ILE A 58 -8.80 -0.25 15.24
C ILE A 58 -9.32 -0.48 13.83
N ALA A 59 -8.67 0.10 12.85
CA ALA A 59 -8.96 -0.14 11.44
C ALA A 59 -8.53 -1.56 11.04
N HIS A 60 -9.23 -2.14 10.06
CA HIS A 60 -8.79 -3.40 9.46
C HIS A 60 -7.39 -3.22 8.89
N GLY A 61 -6.49 -4.15 9.15
CA GLY A 61 -5.15 -4.13 8.56
C GLY A 61 -5.21 -4.11 7.04
N MET A 62 -6.12 -4.89 6.45
CA MET A 62 -6.32 -4.93 4.99
C MET A 62 -6.89 -3.63 4.43
N LEU A 63 -7.66 -2.86 5.21
CA LEU A 63 -8.06 -1.51 4.81
C LEU A 63 -6.84 -0.61 4.66
N VAL A 64 -5.91 -0.66 5.60
CA VAL A 64 -4.68 0.13 5.55
C VAL A 64 -3.85 -0.24 4.34
N VAL A 65 -3.69 -1.54 4.05
CA VAL A 65 -3.00 -2.04 2.85
C VAL A 65 -3.69 -1.54 1.57
N SER A 66 -5.01 -1.62 1.52
CA SER A 66 -5.81 -1.16 0.37
C SER A 66 -5.66 0.35 0.15
N ALA A 67 -5.72 1.15 1.22
CA ALA A 67 -5.49 2.59 1.15
C ALA A 67 -4.07 2.93 0.69
N ALA A 68 -3.09 2.14 1.13
CA ALA A 68 -1.70 2.29 0.69
C ALA A 68 -1.55 2.08 -0.83
N THR A 69 -2.22 1.08 -1.40
CA THR A 69 -2.21 0.86 -2.86
C THR A 69 -2.79 2.06 -3.60
N GLY A 70 -3.84 2.68 -3.06
CA GLY A 70 -4.43 3.90 -3.62
C GLY A 70 -3.48 5.10 -3.57
N LEU A 71 -2.80 5.29 -2.44
CA LEU A 71 -1.79 6.35 -2.30
C LEU A 71 -0.64 6.18 -3.28
N LEU A 72 -0.16 4.95 -3.48
CA LEU A 72 0.87 4.64 -4.46
C LEU A 72 0.41 4.94 -5.88
N TRP A 73 -0.83 4.58 -6.21
CA TRP A 73 -1.41 4.90 -7.52
C TRP A 73 -1.50 6.41 -7.75
N GLN A 74 -1.97 7.17 -6.77
CA GLN A 74 -2.09 8.62 -6.86
C GLN A 74 -0.74 9.33 -7.01
N ALA A 75 0.33 8.76 -6.44
CA ALA A 75 1.67 9.31 -6.53
C ALA A 75 2.34 9.11 -7.90
N ARG A 76 1.80 8.22 -8.74
CA ARG A 76 2.32 7.96 -10.08
C ARG A 76 1.99 9.10 -11.03
N SER A 77 2.93 9.45 -11.91
CA SER A 77 2.66 10.35 -13.04
C SER A 77 1.70 9.69 -14.04
N PRO A 78 1.09 10.46 -14.97
CA PRO A 78 0.26 9.86 -16.01
C PRO A 78 1.00 8.77 -16.82
N GLU A 79 2.26 8.98 -17.14
CA GLU A 79 3.10 8.03 -17.88
C GLU A 79 3.35 6.77 -17.05
N GLU A 80 3.65 6.94 -15.77
CA GLU A 80 3.84 5.80 -14.85
C GLU A 80 2.57 4.97 -14.68
N ARG A 81 1.41 5.63 -14.60
CA ARG A 81 0.12 4.93 -14.51
C ARG A 81 -0.13 4.08 -15.76
N GLU A 82 0.12 4.64 -16.93
CA GLU A 82 -0.07 3.95 -18.20
C GLU A 82 0.89 2.78 -18.38
N ALA A 83 2.07 2.86 -17.75
CA ALA A 83 3.07 1.80 -17.79
C ALA A 83 2.72 0.59 -16.92
N VAL A 84 1.81 0.73 -15.94
CA VAL A 84 1.40 -0.40 -15.08
C VAL A 84 0.62 -1.40 -15.92
N VAL A 85 1.14 -2.62 -16.04
CA VAL A 85 0.46 -3.73 -16.71
C VAL A 85 -0.35 -4.56 -15.71
N ALA A 86 0.26 -4.91 -14.58
CA ALA A 86 -0.40 -5.71 -13.56
C ALA A 86 0.30 -5.58 -12.21
N PHE A 87 -0.47 -5.72 -11.17
CA PHE A 87 0.02 -5.90 -9.80
C PHE A 87 0.08 -7.40 -9.52
N TYR A 88 1.28 -7.93 -9.27
CA TYR A 88 1.49 -9.37 -9.18
C TYR A 88 1.29 -9.93 -7.78
N GLY A 89 1.71 -9.20 -6.75
CA GLY A 89 1.58 -9.77 -5.43
C GLY A 89 2.21 -8.93 -4.32
N ILE A 90 1.97 -9.42 -3.12
CA ILE A 90 2.53 -8.87 -1.88
C ILE A 90 3.24 -10.00 -1.15
N ASP A 91 4.48 -9.76 -0.76
CA ASP A 91 5.27 -10.69 0.05
C ASP A 91 5.57 -10.07 1.42
N ASP A 92 5.76 -10.92 2.42
CA ASP A 92 6.17 -10.53 3.78
C ASP A 92 5.29 -9.45 4.41
N LEU A 93 3.98 -9.54 4.20
CA LEU A 93 3.02 -8.60 4.79
C LEU A 93 2.98 -8.78 6.31
N ARG A 94 3.27 -7.69 7.03
CA ARG A 94 3.23 -7.64 8.49
C ARG A 94 2.49 -6.40 8.97
N PHE A 95 1.61 -6.59 9.93
CA PHE A 95 0.94 -5.53 10.66
C PHE A 95 1.76 -5.22 11.91
N ARG A 96 2.44 -4.08 11.92
CA ARG A 96 3.43 -3.73 12.96
C ARG A 96 2.82 -3.03 14.15
N GLN A 97 1.84 -2.17 13.91
CA GLN A 97 1.16 -1.36 14.92
C GLN A 97 -0.31 -1.22 14.52
N PRO A 98 -1.23 -1.09 15.49
CA PRO A 98 -2.62 -0.80 15.15
C PRO A 98 -2.76 0.58 14.51
N THR A 99 -3.70 0.68 13.57
CA THR A 99 -4.12 1.96 12.99
C THR A 99 -5.50 2.31 13.54
N TYR A 100 -5.60 3.47 14.17
CA TYR A 100 -6.85 3.95 14.76
C TYR A 100 -7.62 4.81 13.76
N VAL A 101 -8.94 4.87 13.93
CA VAL A 101 -9.76 5.83 13.19
C VAL A 101 -9.26 7.25 13.54
N GLY A 102 -8.99 8.04 12.51
CA GLY A 102 -8.41 9.37 12.66
C GLY A 102 -6.88 9.43 12.47
N ASP A 103 -6.21 8.27 12.43
CA ASP A 103 -4.79 8.24 12.08
C ASP A 103 -4.60 8.64 10.61
N THR A 104 -3.51 9.35 10.36
CA THR A 104 -3.11 9.74 9.00
C THR A 104 -1.92 8.92 8.58
N ILE A 105 -2.08 8.19 7.49
CA ILE A 105 -1.04 7.32 6.93
C ILE A 105 -0.40 7.92 5.69
N ARG A 106 0.87 7.60 5.47
CA ARG A 106 1.60 7.82 4.22
C ARG A 106 2.38 6.56 3.89
N VAL A 107 2.83 6.45 2.67
CA VAL A 107 3.60 5.28 2.20
C VAL A 107 5.00 5.71 1.79
N GLU A 108 5.99 5.01 2.28
CA GLU A 108 7.38 5.14 1.87
C GLU A 108 7.80 3.89 1.11
N THR A 109 8.50 4.07 0.00
CA THR A 109 8.92 2.97 -0.87
C THR A 109 10.38 3.05 -1.23
N GLU A 110 10.97 1.88 -1.47
CA GLU A 110 12.30 1.72 -2.03
C GLU A 110 12.30 0.55 -3.02
N VAL A 111 12.79 0.79 -4.24
CA VAL A 111 12.94 -0.27 -5.23
C VAL A 111 14.07 -1.20 -4.81
N LEU A 112 13.74 -2.48 -4.61
CA LEU A 112 14.67 -3.52 -4.18
C LEU A 112 15.30 -4.26 -5.34
N GLU A 113 14.51 -4.54 -6.39
CA GLU A 113 14.96 -5.35 -7.52
C GLU A 113 14.15 -5.01 -8.76
N THR A 114 14.84 -4.94 -9.90
CA THR A 114 14.21 -4.91 -11.21
C THR A 114 14.62 -6.15 -11.98
N ARG A 115 13.68 -6.78 -12.65
CA ARG A 115 13.92 -8.01 -13.42
C ARG A 115 13.28 -7.92 -14.79
N SER A 116 14.11 -7.90 -15.84
CA SER A 116 13.64 -7.85 -17.23
C SER A 116 12.83 -9.09 -17.62
N LYS A 117 11.88 -8.90 -18.52
CA LYS A 117 11.13 -9.97 -19.18
C LYS A 117 11.33 -9.88 -20.68
N ASP A 118 11.63 -11.01 -21.29
CA ASP A 118 11.84 -11.10 -22.75
C ASP A 118 10.56 -11.54 -23.49
N GLU A 119 9.59 -12.13 -22.78
CA GLU A 119 8.36 -12.66 -23.34
C GLU A 119 7.13 -12.21 -22.56
N GLY A 120 6.00 -12.12 -23.26
CA GLY A 120 4.72 -11.75 -22.67
C GLY A 120 4.52 -10.25 -22.54
N PRO A 121 3.43 -9.82 -21.88
CA PRO A 121 3.14 -8.40 -21.68
C PRO A 121 4.13 -7.77 -20.72
N GLY A 122 4.42 -6.49 -20.95
CA GLY A 122 5.33 -5.70 -20.11
C GLY A 122 6.81 -5.96 -20.42
N ASN A 123 7.65 -5.12 -19.84
CA ASN A 123 9.10 -5.17 -20.03
C ASN A 123 9.84 -5.79 -18.84
N GLY A 124 9.23 -5.77 -17.68
CA GLY A 124 9.81 -6.37 -16.50
C GLY A 124 9.02 -6.14 -15.23
N THR A 125 9.48 -6.79 -14.17
CA THR A 125 8.90 -6.67 -12.83
C THR A 125 9.77 -5.80 -11.94
N VAL A 126 9.12 -5.02 -11.10
CA VAL A 126 9.75 -4.20 -10.07
C VAL A 126 9.25 -4.67 -8.71
N ARG A 127 10.19 -5.09 -7.86
CA ARG A 127 9.91 -5.45 -6.46
C ARG A 127 10.32 -4.28 -5.57
N THR A 128 9.37 -3.82 -4.78
CA THR A 128 9.49 -2.59 -3.99
C THR A 128 9.21 -2.88 -2.53
N ALA A 129 10.10 -2.44 -1.64
CA ALA A 129 9.82 -2.39 -0.22
C ALA A 129 8.80 -1.28 0.05
N VAL A 130 7.77 -1.62 0.81
CA VAL A 130 6.67 -0.72 1.13
C VAL A 130 6.51 -0.65 2.63
N GLU A 131 6.52 0.56 3.17
CA GLU A 131 6.30 0.81 4.58
C GLU A 131 5.21 1.87 4.72
N VAL A 132 4.15 1.53 5.45
CA VAL A 132 3.08 2.48 5.76
C VAL A 132 3.35 3.04 7.15
N ARG A 133 3.40 4.37 7.25
CA ARG A 133 3.66 5.08 8.49
C ARG A 133 2.48 5.95 8.89
N ASN A 134 2.26 6.08 10.20
CA ASN A 134 1.26 6.99 10.73
C ASN A 134 1.87 8.39 11.01
N GLN A 135 1.05 9.32 11.55
CA GLN A 135 1.47 10.69 11.84
C GLN A 135 2.52 10.79 12.94
N ARG A 136 2.72 9.73 13.74
CA ARG A 136 3.76 9.64 14.76
C ARG A 136 5.05 9.01 14.25
N ASP A 137 5.13 8.84 12.92
CA ASP A 137 6.28 8.21 12.25
C ASP A 137 6.52 6.74 12.66
N GLN A 138 5.46 6.06 13.07
CA GLN A 138 5.49 4.64 13.38
C GLN A 138 5.15 3.82 12.16
N ALA A 139 5.91 2.76 11.90
CA ALA A 139 5.57 1.77 10.88
C ALA A 139 4.36 0.97 11.34
N VAL A 140 3.27 1.05 10.60
CA VAL A 140 2.03 0.31 10.89
C VAL A 140 1.88 -0.93 10.01
N VAL A 141 2.40 -0.88 8.79
CA VAL A 141 2.44 -2.02 7.86
C VAL A 141 3.79 -2.04 7.16
N SER A 142 4.34 -3.21 6.95
CA SER A 142 5.49 -3.42 6.08
C SER A 142 5.24 -4.60 5.14
N CYS A 143 5.70 -4.49 3.90
CA CYS A 143 5.61 -5.56 2.92
C CYS A 143 6.54 -5.31 1.75
N GLU A 144 6.54 -6.24 0.80
CA GLU A 144 7.14 -6.06 -0.52
C GLU A 144 6.06 -6.23 -1.57
N MET A 145 6.01 -5.34 -2.55
CA MET A 145 5.05 -5.39 -3.65
C MET A 145 5.78 -5.60 -4.97
N THR A 146 5.22 -6.46 -5.82
CA THR A 146 5.76 -6.72 -7.16
C THR A 146 4.76 -6.26 -8.21
N THR A 147 5.24 -5.41 -9.12
CA THR A 147 4.43 -4.83 -10.20
C THR A 147 5.09 -5.11 -11.55
N LEU A 148 4.29 -5.43 -12.55
CA LEU A 148 4.73 -5.57 -13.93
C LEU A 148 4.58 -4.23 -14.64
N LEU A 149 5.66 -3.72 -15.24
CA LEU A 149 5.71 -2.45 -15.94
C LEU A 149 6.13 -2.61 -17.40
N ARG A 150 5.77 -1.61 -18.21
CA ARG A 150 6.33 -1.36 -19.54
C ARG A 150 7.51 -0.41 -19.49
#